data_262cfd03d68386bd4446f8012d7ff8f6
#
_entry.id   262cfd03d68386bd4446f8012d7ff8f6
#
_cell.length_a   1.000
_cell.length_b   1.000
_cell.length_c   1.000
_cell.angle_alpha   90.00
_cell.angle_beta   90.00
_cell.angle_gamma   90.00
#
_symmetry.space_group_name_H-M   'P 1'
#
loop_
_entity.id
_entity.type
_entity.pdbx_description
1 polymer ?
#
loop_
_entity_poly.entity_id
_entity_poly.type
_entity_poly.pdbx_seq_one_letter_code
_entity_poly.pdbx_strand_id
1 'polypeptide(L)'
;QVELPIDDNLLDMLIQQEQDFGFQQYVAPRPQPYRGVYEPYTMYKLPLHARKLMDEAGLSKELRLSDLRRTGVIEMVDADVGIGQIMSVTGHANPQSVKPYLKNTYTSANNALTARKNT
;
A
#
# COMPACT_ATOMS: atom_id res chain seq x y z
N GLN A 1 -1.98 10.56 -10.97
CA GLN A 1 -1.94 9.17 -11.46
C GLN A 1 -0.64 8.51 -11.07
N VAL A 2 -0.72 7.29 -10.56
CA VAL A 2 0.44 6.52 -10.08
C VAL A 2 0.58 5.26 -10.93
N GLU A 3 1.79 4.99 -11.40
CA GLU A 3 2.12 3.75 -12.10
C GLU A 3 3.14 2.99 -11.26
N LEU A 4 2.80 1.77 -10.89
CA LEU A 4 3.65 0.92 -10.05
C LEU A 4 3.98 -0.38 -10.77
N PRO A 5 5.22 -0.89 -10.65
CA PRO A 5 5.52 -2.23 -11.10
C PRO A 5 4.77 -3.26 -10.26
N ILE A 6 4.42 -4.37 -10.87
CA ILE A 6 3.81 -5.50 -10.17
C ILE A 6 4.93 -6.47 -9.82
N ASP A 7 5.14 -6.71 -8.52
CA ASP A 7 6.12 -7.71 -8.09
C ASP A 7 5.56 -9.14 -8.25
N ASP A 8 6.43 -10.14 -8.09
CA ASP A 8 6.08 -11.53 -8.32
C ASP A 8 5.00 -12.01 -7.35
N ASN A 9 5.02 -11.58 -6.09
CA ASN A 9 4.03 -11.98 -5.10
C ASN A 9 2.65 -11.43 -5.45
N LEU A 10 2.57 -10.16 -5.83
CA LEU A 10 1.30 -9.55 -6.24
C LEU A 10 0.79 -10.20 -7.53
N LEU A 11 1.67 -10.46 -8.48
CA LEU A 11 1.30 -11.13 -9.73
C LEU A 11 0.70 -12.51 -9.47
N ASP A 12 1.33 -13.31 -8.60
CA ASP A 12 0.82 -14.63 -8.22
C ASP A 12 -0.57 -14.54 -7.58
N MET A 13 -0.79 -13.56 -6.72
CA MET A 13 -2.10 -13.34 -6.10
C MET A 13 -3.17 -12.98 -7.14
N LEU A 14 -2.83 -12.12 -8.10
CA LEU A 14 -3.76 -11.74 -9.17
C LEU A 14 -4.10 -12.90 -10.08
N ILE A 15 -3.11 -13.73 -10.44
CA ILE A 15 -3.32 -14.95 -11.23
C ILE A 15 -4.22 -15.92 -10.49
N GLN A 16 -3.97 -16.14 -9.19
CA GLN A 16 -4.79 -17.03 -8.38
C GLN A 16 -6.23 -16.54 -8.30
N GLN A 17 -6.44 -15.25 -8.16
CA GLN A 17 -7.78 -14.66 -8.12
C GLN A 17 -8.53 -14.89 -9.44
N GLU A 18 -7.85 -14.75 -10.58
CA GLU A 18 -8.47 -15.01 -11.89
C GLU A 18 -8.85 -16.49 -12.04
N GLN A 19 -8.00 -17.41 -11.54
CA GLN A 19 -8.31 -18.84 -11.55
C GLN A 19 -9.52 -19.18 -10.69
N ASP A 20 -9.63 -18.54 -9.52
CA ASP A 20 -10.70 -18.83 -8.56
C ASP A 20 -12.05 -18.23 -8.96
N PHE A 21 -12.06 -17.04 -9.55
CA PHE A 21 -13.29 -16.26 -9.81
C PHE A 21 -13.55 -15.98 -11.28
N GLY A 22 -12.63 -16.36 -12.18
CA GLY A 22 -12.69 -16.01 -13.58
C GLY A 22 -12.33 -14.55 -13.83
N PHE A 23 -12.45 -14.13 -15.08
CA PHE A 23 -12.18 -12.74 -15.46
C PHE A 23 -13.21 -11.81 -14.83
N GLN A 24 -12.74 -10.78 -14.13
CA GLN A 24 -13.58 -9.79 -13.45
C GLN A 24 -13.20 -8.38 -13.88
N GLN A 25 -14.19 -7.52 -13.96
CA GLN A 25 -13.96 -6.10 -14.27
C GLN A 25 -13.16 -5.38 -13.18
N TYR A 26 -13.29 -5.83 -11.93
CA TYR A 26 -12.63 -5.23 -10.77
C TYR A 26 -11.62 -6.19 -10.17
N VAL A 27 -10.48 -5.66 -9.73
CA VAL A 27 -9.40 -6.48 -9.14
C VAL A 27 -9.84 -7.11 -7.81
N ALA A 28 -10.53 -6.36 -6.99
CA ALA A 28 -11.00 -6.81 -5.67
C ALA A 28 -12.48 -6.48 -5.50
N PRO A 29 -13.38 -7.22 -6.19
CA PRO A 29 -14.81 -6.98 -6.05
C PRO A 29 -15.32 -7.47 -4.69
N ARG A 30 -16.57 -7.14 -4.37
CA ARG A 30 -17.25 -7.69 -3.22
C ARG A 30 -17.31 -9.22 -3.34
N PRO A 31 -17.13 -9.96 -2.22
CA PRO A 31 -17.02 -11.42 -2.29
C PRO A 31 -18.32 -12.12 -2.71
N GLN A 32 -19.47 -11.48 -2.49
CA GLN A 32 -20.78 -12.06 -2.86
C GLN A 32 -21.27 -11.40 -4.16
N PRO A 33 -21.46 -12.17 -5.24
CA PRO A 33 -22.01 -11.61 -6.46
C PRO A 33 -23.49 -11.24 -6.26
N TYR A 34 -23.92 -10.20 -6.99
CA TYR A 34 -25.32 -9.81 -7.04
C TYR A 34 -25.85 -10.13 -8.46
N ARG A 35 -26.87 -10.98 -8.52
CA ARG A 35 -27.45 -11.46 -9.80
C ARG A 35 -26.39 -12.01 -10.75
N GLY A 36 -25.43 -12.77 -10.21
CA GLY A 36 -24.35 -13.38 -11.00
C GLY A 36 -23.23 -12.43 -11.41
N VAL A 37 -23.27 -11.17 -10.97
CA VAL A 37 -22.27 -10.17 -11.31
C VAL A 37 -21.53 -9.73 -10.05
N TYR A 38 -20.19 -9.74 -10.14
CA TYR A 38 -19.37 -9.21 -9.05
C TYR A 38 -19.31 -7.68 -9.13
N GLU A 39 -19.70 -7.05 -8.03
CA GLU A 39 -19.80 -5.60 -7.90
C GLU A 39 -18.61 -5.03 -7.14
N PRO A 40 -18.20 -3.77 -7.40
CA PRO A 40 -17.18 -3.13 -6.60
C PRO A 40 -17.68 -2.80 -5.21
N TYR A 41 -16.75 -2.62 -4.27
CA TYR A 41 -17.09 -2.07 -2.97
C TYR A 41 -17.52 -0.61 -3.10
N THR A 42 -18.51 -0.21 -2.32
CA THR A 42 -18.79 1.22 -2.11
C THR A 42 -17.80 1.78 -1.09
N MET A 43 -17.67 3.10 -1.06
CA MET A 43 -16.81 3.78 -0.08
C MET A 43 -17.25 3.51 1.37
N TYR A 44 -18.55 3.18 1.55
CA TYR A 44 -19.09 2.83 2.86
C TYR A 44 -18.84 1.37 3.23
N LYS A 45 -18.98 0.45 2.27
CA LYS A 45 -18.90 -1.00 2.52
C LYS A 45 -17.47 -1.51 2.67
N LEU A 46 -16.52 -0.91 1.97
CA LEU A 46 -15.12 -1.36 2.03
C LEU A 46 -14.53 -1.26 3.45
N PRO A 47 -14.65 -0.12 4.16
CA PRO A 47 -14.15 -0.05 5.53
C PRO A 47 -14.83 -1.04 6.49
N LEU A 48 -16.13 -1.27 6.33
CA LEU A 48 -16.85 -2.23 7.15
C LEU A 48 -16.34 -3.66 6.96
N HIS A 49 -16.14 -4.06 5.70
CA HIS A 49 -15.64 -5.39 5.40
C HIS A 49 -14.19 -5.56 5.87
N ALA A 50 -13.35 -4.56 5.66
CA ALA A 50 -11.97 -4.57 6.15
C ALA A 50 -11.94 -4.71 7.67
N ARG A 51 -12.78 -3.96 8.40
CA ARG A 51 -12.87 -4.07 9.86
C ARG A 51 -13.27 -5.47 10.30
N LYS A 52 -14.24 -6.06 9.63
CA LYS A 52 -14.68 -7.42 9.93
C LYS A 52 -13.54 -8.44 9.77
N LEU A 53 -12.80 -8.37 8.66
CA LEU A 53 -11.68 -9.27 8.42
C LEU A 53 -10.57 -9.08 9.46
N MET A 54 -10.29 -7.84 9.83
CA MET A 54 -9.28 -7.54 10.85
C MET A 54 -9.69 -8.07 12.22
N ASP A 55 -10.96 -7.97 12.58
CA ASP A 55 -11.48 -8.51 13.84
C ASP A 55 -11.41 -10.04 13.85
N GLU A 56 -11.78 -10.69 12.75
CA GLU A 56 -11.69 -12.14 12.60
C GLU A 56 -10.24 -12.64 12.70
N ALA A 57 -9.28 -11.83 12.23
CA ALA A 57 -7.85 -12.13 12.31
C ALA A 57 -7.25 -11.84 13.70
N GLY A 58 -8.05 -11.33 14.64
CA GLY A 58 -7.58 -11.00 15.99
C GLY A 58 -6.71 -9.76 16.09
N LEU A 59 -6.78 -8.87 15.10
CA LEU A 59 -6.01 -7.63 15.10
C LEU A 59 -6.63 -6.59 16.03
N SER A 60 -5.79 -5.69 16.54
CA SER A 60 -6.23 -4.60 17.41
C SER A 60 -7.29 -3.74 16.74
N LYS A 61 -8.30 -3.33 17.53
CA LYS A 61 -9.35 -2.43 17.04
C LYS A 61 -8.86 -1.02 16.73
N GLU A 62 -7.67 -0.67 17.17
CA GLU A 62 -7.04 0.61 16.89
C GLU A 62 -6.42 0.66 15.48
N LEU A 63 -6.13 -0.52 14.89
CA LEU A 63 -5.58 -0.60 13.54
C LEU A 63 -6.63 -0.24 12.50
N ARG A 64 -6.21 0.50 11.48
CA ARG A 64 -7.04 0.92 10.35
C ARG A 64 -6.41 0.47 9.05
N LEU A 65 -7.23 0.32 8.01
CA LEU A 65 -6.74 -0.05 6.68
C LEU A 65 -5.70 0.96 6.16
N SER A 66 -5.87 2.24 6.45
CA SER A 66 -4.92 3.30 6.06
C SER A 66 -3.54 3.16 6.73
N ASP A 67 -3.42 2.38 7.78
CA ASP A 67 -2.12 2.14 8.43
C ASP A 67 -1.17 1.36 7.53
N LEU A 68 -1.68 0.60 6.56
CA LEU A 68 -0.84 -0.07 5.55
C LEU A 68 -0.03 0.94 4.75
N ARG A 69 -0.65 2.04 4.33
CA ARG A 69 0.04 3.10 3.60
C ARG A 69 1.09 3.78 4.47
N ARG A 70 0.76 4.07 5.72
CA ARG A 70 1.70 4.64 6.69
C ARG A 70 2.89 3.72 6.91
N THR A 71 2.64 2.43 7.13
CA THR A 71 3.70 1.43 7.32
C THR A 71 4.63 1.37 6.12
N GLY A 72 4.08 1.35 4.91
CA GLY A 72 4.88 1.35 3.69
C GLY A 72 5.77 2.59 3.57
N VAL A 73 5.27 3.77 3.93
CA VAL A 73 6.08 5.00 3.93
C VAL A 73 7.21 4.90 4.97
N ILE A 74 6.91 4.44 6.17
CA ILE A 74 7.90 4.30 7.24
C ILE A 74 9.00 3.31 6.83
N GLU A 75 8.62 2.18 6.23
CA GLU A 75 9.59 1.19 5.74
C GLU A 75 10.52 1.79 4.68
N MET A 76 9.99 2.58 3.76
CA MET A 76 10.80 3.26 2.75
C MET A 76 11.73 4.30 3.38
N VAL A 77 11.24 5.06 4.35
CA VAL A 77 12.08 6.03 5.09
C VAL A 77 13.21 5.31 5.82
N ASP A 78 12.91 4.21 6.51
CA ASP A 78 13.90 3.42 7.24
C ASP A 78 14.93 2.77 6.31
N ALA A 79 14.55 2.53 5.06
CA ALA A 79 15.45 2.01 4.01
C ALA A 79 16.20 3.13 3.27
N ASP A 80 16.13 4.37 3.75
CA ASP A 80 16.77 5.56 3.16
C ASP A 80 16.35 5.85 1.71
N VAL A 81 15.10 5.52 1.36
CA VAL A 81 14.55 5.87 0.05
C VAL A 81 14.31 7.37 -0.02
N GLY A 82 14.69 7.99 -1.12
CA GLY A 82 14.52 9.43 -1.32
C GLY A 82 13.05 9.85 -1.34
N ILE A 83 12.75 11.06 -0.84
CA ILE A 83 11.37 11.57 -0.72
C ILE A 83 10.64 11.58 -2.06
N GLY A 84 11.32 11.93 -3.15
CA GLY A 84 10.72 11.92 -4.49
C GLY A 84 10.31 10.52 -4.93
N GLN A 85 11.11 9.52 -4.61
CA GLN A 85 10.79 8.12 -4.89
C GLN A 85 9.62 7.64 -4.07
N ILE A 86 9.56 8.00 -2.78
CA ILE A 86 8.43 7.67 -1.91
C ILE A 86 7.15 8.26 -2.48
N MET A 87 7.16 9.52 -2.90
CA MET A 87 5.99 10.18 -3.49
C MET A 87 5.53 9.50 -4.78
N SER A 88 6.46 8.93 -5.56
CA SER A 88 6.11 8.17 -6.76
C SER A 88 5.33 6.89 -6.44
N VAL A 89 5.58 6.28 -5.30
CA VAL A 89 4.84 5.09 -4.85
C VAL A 89 3.49 5.48 -4.24
N THR A 90 3.48 6.48 -3.36
CA THR A 90 2.29 6.84 -2.59
C THR A 90 1.32 7.73 -3.33
N GLY A 91 1.79 8.44 -4.35
CA GLY A 91 0.97 9.40 -5.09
C GLY A 91 0.77 10.73 -4.36
N HIS A 92 1.52 11.00 -3.29
CA HIS A 92 1.47 12.31 -2.65
C HIS A 92 1.93 13.40 -3.61
N ALA A 93 1.12 14.46 -3.75
CA ALA A 93 1.46 15.60 -4.60
C ALA A 93 2.34 16.63 -3.88
N ASN A 94 2.37 16.60 -2.55
CA ASN A 94 3.07 17.57 -1.73
C ASN A 94 4.07 16.88 -0.79
N PRO A 95 5.37 17.24 -0.85
CA PRO A 95 6.39 16.67 0.06
C PRO A 95 6.06 16.85 1.54
N GLN A 96 5.30 17.87 1.91
CA GLN A 96 4.90 18.13 3.29
C GLN A 96 4.10 16.96 3.88
N SER A 97 3.38 16.21 3.06
CA SER A 97 2.59 15.06 3.52
C SER A 97 3.46 13.90 3.99
N VAL A 98 4.70 13.81 3.50
CA VAL A 98 5.65 12.76 3.87
C VAL A 98 6.57 13.21 5.01
N LYS A 99 6.71 14.51 5.22
CA LYS A 99 7.61 15.12 6.19
C LYS A 99 7.50 14.56 7.61
N PRO A 100 6.31 14.25 8.16
CA PRO A 100 6.20 13.69 9.50
C PRO A 100 6.90 12.34 9.69
N TYR A 101 7.18 11.62 8.60
CA TYR A 101 7.83 10.31 8.64
C TYR A 101 9.34 10.39 8.44
N LEU A 102 9.87 11.57 8.10
CA LEU A 102 11.30 11.76 7.87
C LEU A 102 12.03 11.83 9.20
N LYS A 103 13.17 11.14 9.26
CA LYS A 103 14.04 11.14 10.45
C LYS A 103 15.41 11.67 10.05
N ASN A 104 15.85 12.72 10.77
CA ASN A 104 17.21 13.23 10.63
C ASN A 104 18.10 12.48 11.60
N THR A 105 18.72 11.39 11.14
CA THR A 105 19.59 10.56 11.97
C THR A 105 21.04 10.65 11.47
N TYR A 106 21.98 10.29 12.33
CA TYR A 106 23.38 10.13 11.95
C TYR A 106 23.52 9.15 10.79
N THR A 107 22.80 8.04 10.84
CA THR A 107 22.83 7.02 9.79
C THR A 107 22.39 7.57 8.44
N SER A 108 21.30 8.33 8.41
CA SER A 108 20.83 8.97 7.17
C SER A 108 21.86 9.95 6.61
N ALA A 109 22.46 10.78 7.48
CA ALA A 109 23.49 11.71 7.07
C ALA A 109 24.72 10.98 6.52
N ASN A 110 25.16 9.92 7.19
CA ASN A 110 26.27 9.11 6.77
C ASN A 110 26.02 8.45 5.42
N ASN A 111 24.84 7.90 5.21
CA ASN A 111 24.44 7.28 3.94
C ASN A 111 24.43 8.30 2.80
N ALA A 112 23.93 9.50 3.04
CA ALA A 112 23.93 10.57 2.04
C ALA A 112 25.33 10.99 1.64
N LEU A 113 26.23 11.17 2.61
CA LEU A 113 27.61 11.53 2.34
C LEU A 113 28.38 10.42 1.62
N THR A 114 28.12 9.17 2.00
CA THR A 114 28.73 8.00 1.35
C THR A 114 28.27 7.88 -0.11
N ALA A 115 26.98 8.01 -0.37
CA ALA A 115 26.43 7.98 -1.72
C ALA A 115 27.03 9.08 -2.61
N ARG A 116 27.20 10.28 -2.05
CA ARG A 116 27.84 11.40 -2.75
C ARG A 116 29.27 11.10 -3.17
N LYS A 117 30.04 10.42 -2.32
CA LYS A 117 31.44 10.05 -2.64
C LYS A 117 31.52 9.02 -3.77
N ASN A 118 30.51 8.19 -3.94
CA ASN A 118 30.51 7.09 -4.89
C ASN A 118 29.95 7.46 -6.27
N THR A 119 29.63 8.73 -6.48
CA THR A 119 29.18 9.22 -7.79
C THR A 119 30.30 9.79 -8.63
#